data_d838c16dfd590f7259a899bedf833224
#
_entry.id   d838c16dfd590f7259a899bedf833224
#
_cell.length_a   1.000
_cell.length_b   1.000
_cell.length_c   1.000
_cell.angle_alpha   90.00
_cell.angle_beta   90.00
_cell.angle_gamma   90.00
#
_symmetry.space_group_name_H-M   'P 1'
#
loop_
_entity.id
_entity.type
_entity.pdbx_description
1 polymer ?
#
loop_
_entity_poly.entity_id
_entity_poly.type
_entity_poly.pdbx_seq_one_letter_code
_entity_poly.pdbx_strand_id
1 'polypeptide(L)'
;YEVEVMEIKEQALPELDDTFAKSFGAESIDKLREGVETDLKNELEYSQKQSVRNQCVQRLLDSVTCDLPETIVNQATRAAVHNIVQSNHNRGVSKDVIEENKDDIYNNAKANAEIRVKANYILAQIAEKEDIKVSEQELSRQVAAMAMQQKIKPQKMADQLKENGGIYEVQEEILNAKVIDLLEEKAKITEIAPK
;
A
#
# COMPACT_ATOMS: atom_id res chain seq x y z
N TYR A 1 36.23 24.30 -13.20
CA TYR A 1 35.06 25.18 -13.30
C TYR A 1 35.32 26.40 -12.42
N GLU A 2 35.14 27.60 -12.96
CA GLU A 2 35.06 28.83 -12.18
C GLU A 2 33.58 29.01 -11.78
N VAL A 3 33.33 29.20 -10.50
CA VAL A 3 31.98 29.39 -9.97
C VAL A 3 31.90 30.79 -9.37
N GLU A 4 31.07 31.64 -9.93
CA GLU A 4 30.77 32.96 -9.43
C GLU A 4 29.45 32.95 -8.66
N VAL A 5 29.48 33.35 -7.38
CA VAL A 5 28.24 33.45 -6.54
C VAL A 5 27.55 34.77 -6.92
N MET A 6 26.47 34.70 -7.66
CA MET A 6 25.72 35.85 -8.13
C MET A 6 24.86 36.50 -7.05
N GLU A 7 24.26 35.67 -6.15
CA GLU A 7 23.34 36.15 -5.12
C GLU A 7 23.30 35.15 -3.97
N ILE A 8 23.26 35.67 -2.76
CA ILE A 8 22.97 34.89 -1.54
C ILE A 8 21.61 35.34 -1.03
N LYS A 9 20.65 34.40 -0.94
CA LYS A 9 19.30 34.65 -0.40
C LYS A 9 19.13 33.94 0.93
N GLU A 10 18.58 34.64 1.89
CA GLU A 10 18.13 34.08 3.13
C GLU A 10 16.63 33.76 3.03
N GLN A 11 16.23 32.56 3.40
CA GLN A 11 14.83 32.18 3.45
C GLN A 11 14.22 32.62 4.78
N ALA A 12 13.50 33.74 4.76
CA ALA A 12 12.71 34.17 5.91
C ALA A 12 11.40 33.36 5.95
N LEU A 13 11.12 32.73 7.11
CA LEU A 13 9.84 32.06 7.32
C LEU A 13 8.79 33.12 7.66
N PRO A 14 7.53 32.95 7.18
CA PRO A 14 6.44 33.85 7.52
C PRO A 14 6.10 33.74 9.02
N GLU A 15 5.59 34.82 9.59
CA GLU A 15 5.03 34.80 10.94
C GLU A 15 3.78 33.92 11.00
N LEU A 16 3.65 33.18 12.10
CA LEU A 16 2.48 32.29 12.32
C LEU A 16 1.32 33.09 12.91
N ASP A 17 0.70 33.89 12.06
CA ASP A 17 -0.42 34.77 12.37
C ASP A 17 -1.72 34.34 11.63
N ASP A 18 -2.79 35.10 11.84
CA ASP A 18 -4.07 34.84 11.16
C ASP A 18 -4.01 35.07 9.64
N THR A 19 -3.05 35.85 9.16
CA THR A 19 -2.82 36.04 7.72
C THR A 19 -2.22 34.77 7.12
N PHE A 20 -1.26 34.16 7.81
CA PHE A 20 -0.72 32.86 7.47
C PHE A 20 -1.82 31.79 7.48
N ALA A 21 -2.65 31.72 8.53
CA ALA A 21 -3.75 30.77 8.62
C ALA A 21 -4.74 30.87 7.45
N LYS A 22 -5.08 32.08 7.05
CA LYS A 22 -5.96 32.33 5.89
C LYS A 22 -5.39 31.86 4.57
N SER A 23 -4.07 31.88 4.39
CA SER A 23 -3.43 31.34 3.19
C SER A 23 -3.60 29.82 3.05
N PHE A 24 -3.84 29.11 4.16
CA PHE A 24 -4.18 27.69 4.23
C PHE A 24 -5.69 27.41 4.35
N GLY A 25 -6.53 28.45 4.22
CA GLY A 25 -7.99 28.31 4.26
C GLY A 25 -8.59 28.22 5.67
N ALA A 26 -7.81 28.48 6.71
CA ALA A 26 -8.29 28.52 8.10
C ALA A 26 -8.70 29.96 8.51
N GLU A 27 -9.66 30.07 9.41
CA GLU A 27 -10.17 31.39 9.87
C GLU A 27 -9.17 32.10 10.80
N SER A 28 -8.40 31.33 11.60
CA SER A 28 -7.41 31.84 12.54
C SER A 28 -6.29 30.85 12.73
N ILE A 29 -5.17 31.30 13.33
CA ILE A 29 -4.02 30.44 13.63
C ILE A 29 -4.38 29.30 14.60
N ASP A 30 -5.31 29.54 15.54
CA ASP A 30 -5.77 28.51 16.46
C ASP A 30 -6.58 27.43 15.73
N LYS A 31 -7.44 27.83 14.78
CA LYS A 31 -8.16 26.87 13.93
C LYS A 31 -7.25 26.08 13.00
N LEU A 32 -6.19 26.68 12.50
CA LEU A 32 -5.17 25.98 11.73
C LEU A 32 -4.45 24.94 12.60
N ARG A 33 -4.09 25.29 13.83
CA ARG A 33 -3.44 24.36 14.78
C ARG A 33 -4.35 23.19 15.15
N GLU A 34 -5.63 23.45 15.46
CA GLU A 34 -6.63 22.39 15.72
C GLU A 34 -6.77 21.44 14.51
N GLY A 35 -6.81 21.99 13.29
CA GLY A 35 -6.87 21.20 12.05
C GLY A 35 -5.62 20.30 11.90
N VAL A 36 -4.44 20.88 12.00
CA VAL A 36 -3.16 20.15 11.91
C VAL A 36 -3.04 19.07 13.01
N GLU A 37 -3.45 19.39 14.24
CA GLU A 37 -3.44 18.42 15.34
C GLU A 37 -4.38 17.23 15.05
N THR A 38 -5.56 17.51 14.50
CA THR A 38 -6.52 16.48 14.11
C THR A 38 -5.99 15.62 12.98
N ASP A 39 -5.38 16.23 11.97
CA ASP A 39 -4.79 15.50 10.84
C ASP A 39 -3.62 14.61 11.30
N LEU A 40 -2.74 15.11 12.16
CA LEU A 40 -1.65 14.34 12.73
C LEU A 40 -2.13 13.17 13.60
N LYS A 41 -3.21 13.36 14.39
CA LYS A 41 -3.83 12.27 15.15
C LYS A 41 -4.38 11.18 14.23
N ASN A 42 -5.11 11.58 13.20
CA ASN A 42 -5.67 10.64 12.21
C ASN A 42 -4.56 9.87 11.47
N GLU A 43 -3.48 10.55 11.09
CA GLU A 43 -2.32 9.94 10.44
C GLU A 43 -1.61 8.95 11.37
N LEU A 44 -1.45 9.32 12.65
CA LEU A 44 -0.86 8.45 13.66
C LEU A 44 -1.71 7.19 13.88
N GLU A 45 -3.01 7.32 14.06
CA GLU A 45 -3.95 6.20 14.21
C GLU A 45 -3.89 5.27 13.00
N TYR A 46 -3.89 5.83 11.78
CA TYR A 46 -3.76 5.07 10.55
C TYR A 46 -2.42 4.31 10.50
N SER A 47 -1.32 4.98 10.80
CA SER A 47 0.02 4.39 10.81
C SER A 47 0.14 3.27 11.85
N GLN A 48 -0.39 3.48 13.05
CA GLN A 48 -0.43 2.46 14.11
C GLN A 48 -1.24 1.25 13.68
N LYS A 49 -2.41 1.46 13.10
CA LYS A 49 -3.26 0.38 12.58
C LYS A 49 -2.54 -0.43 11.49
N GLN A 50 -1.88 0.23 10.55
CA GLN A 50 -1.08 -0.45 9.52
C GLN A 50 0.09 -1.24 10.13
N SER A 51 0.76 -0.68 11.15
CA SER A 51 1.82 -1.37 11.86
C SER A 51 1.32 -2.64 12.55
N VAL A 52 0.19 -2.59 13.23
CA VAL A 52 -0.43 -3.77 13.89
C VAL A 52 -0.77 -4.84 12.85
N ARG A 53 -1.40 -4.47 11.74
CA ARG A 53 -1.74 -5.39 10.64
C ARG A 53 -0.50 -6.07 10.07
N ASN A 54 0.55 -5.31 9.81
CA ASN A 54 1.81 -5.85 9.30
C ASN A 54 2.45 -6.82 10.30
N GLN A 55 2.42 -6.49 11.59
CA GLN A 55 2.95 -7.37 12.65
C GLN A 55 2.13 -8.67 12.77
N CYS A 56 0.80 -8.62 12.64
CA CYS A 56 -0.04 -9.81 12.61
C CYS A 56 0.34 -10.74 11.45
N VAL A 57 0.47 -10.19 10.24
CA VAL A 57 0.88 -10.96 9.06
C VAL A 57 2.29 -11.52 9.22
N GLN A 58 3.24 -10.71 9.72
CA GLN A 58 4.62 -11.17 9.95
C GLN A 58 4.66 -12.32 10.95
N ARG A 59 3.91 -12.26 12.05
CA ARG A 59 3.82 -13.34 13.04
C ARG A 59 3.27 -14.63 12.45
N LEU A 60 2.29 -14.55 11.56
CA LEU A 60 1.79 -15.72 10.84
C LEU A 60 2.86 -16.31 9.92
N LEU A 61 3.56 -15.48 9.17
CA LEU A 61 4.65 -15.90 8.28
C LEU A 61 5.78 -16.61 9.06
N ASP A 62 6.13 -16.10 10.24
CA ASP A 62 7.16 -16.67 11.10
C ASP A 62 6.74 -18.01 11.74
N SER A 63 5.44 -18.15 12.04
CA SER A 63 4.90 -19.33 12.74
C SER A 63 4.57 -20.49 11.83
N VAL A 64 4.44 -20.28 10.52
CA VAL A 64 4.04 -21.31 9.56
C VAL A 64 5.22 -21.64 8.64
N THR A 65 5.58 -22.90 8.57
CA THR A 65 6.49 -23.42 7.56
C THR A 65 5.69 -24.25 6.55
N CYS A 66 5.76 -23.88 5.29
CA CYS A 66 5.10 -24.60 4.19
C CYS A 66 5.95 -24.53 2.92
N ASP A 67 5.86 -25.57 2.12
CA ASP A 67 6.43 -25.57 0.78
C ASP A 67 5.49 -24.82 -0.17
N LEU A 68 6.06 -23.95 -0.98
CA LEU A 68 5.30 -23.17 -1.96
C LEU A 68 5.46 -23.81 -3.35
N PRO A 69 4.36 -23.91 -4.14
CA PRO A 69 4.45 -24.37 -5.50
C PRO A 69 5.32 -23.43 -6.35
N GLU A 70 6.41 -23.97 -6.90
CA GLU A 70 7.36 -23.18 -7.70
C GLU A 70 6.70 -22.44 -8.88
N THR A 71 5.70 -23.05 -9.50
CA THR A 71 4.96 -22.45 -10.61
C THR A 71 4.28 -21.15 -10.21
N ILE A 72 3.67 -21.11 -9.03
CA ILE A 72 2.98 -19.93 -8.49
C ILE A 72 3.98 -18.85 -8.11
N VAL A 73 5.07 -19.23 -7.41
CA VAL A 73 6.16 -18.31 -7.06
C VAL A 73 6.78 -17.70 -8.32
N ASN A 74 7.08 -18.51 -9.33
CA ASN A 74 7.64 -18.02 -10.59
C ASN A 74 6.69 -17.09 -11.34
N GLN A 75 5.39 -17.37 -11.34
CA GLN A 75 4.38 -16.49 -11.94
C GLN A 75 4.29 -15.15 -11.20
N ALA A 76 4.23 -15.20 -9.86
CA ALA A 76 4.21 -14.00 -9.02
C ALA A 76 5.50 -13.17 -9.17
N THR A 77 6.66 -13.83 -9.28
CA THR A 77 7.96 -13.18 -9.52
C THR A 77 7.97 -12.45 -10.86
N ARG A 78 7.49 -13.10 -11.94
CA ARG A 78 7.42 -12.46 -13.27
C ARG A 78 6.53 -11.23 -13.26
N ALA A 79 5.38 -11.31 -12.61
CA ALA A 79 4.47 -10.17 -12.47
C ALA A 79 5.13 -9.04 -11.67
N ALA A 80 5.82 -9.35 -10.57
CA ALA A 80 6.54 -8.36 -9.76
C ALA A 80 7.67 -7.69 -10.55
N VAL A 81 8.49 -8.45 -11.29
CA VAL A 81 9.54 -7.90 -12.15
C VAL A 81 8.94 -6.97 -13.20
N HIS A 82 7.87 -7.40 -13.88
CA HIS A 82 7.18 -6.57 -14.88
C HIS A 82 6.73 -5.23 -14.28
N ASN A 83 6.11 -5.24 -13.11
CA ASN A 83 5.64 -4.04 -12.43
C ASN A 83 6.79 -3.12 -12.02
N ILE A 84 7.91 -3.68 -11.52
CA ILE A 84 9.10 -2.90 -11.15
C ILE A 84 9.70 -2.24 -12.39
N VAL A 85 9.86 -2.98 -13.49
CA VAL A 85 10.41 -2.44 -14.74
C VAL A 85 9.51 -1.35 -15.30
N GLN A 86 8.19 -1.57 -15.32
CA GLN A 86 7.22 -0.58 -15.80
C GLN A 86 7.22 0.69 -14.93
N SER A 87 7.28 0.53 -13.61
CA SER A 87 7.36 1.66 -12.67
C SER A 87 8.65 2.47 -12.86
N ASN A 88 9.79 1.81 -13.04
CA ASN A 88 11.06 2.48 -13.31
C ASN A 88 11.03 3.21 -14.65
N HIS A 89 10.47 2.60 -15.68
CA HIS A 89 10.29 3.24 -16.98
C HIS A 89 9.43 4.52 -16.87
N ASN A 90 8.32 4.45 -16.13
CA ASN A 90 7.43 5.61 -15.93
C ASN A 90 8.09 6.73 -15.12
N ARG A 91 9.10 6.40 -14.30
CA ARG A 91 9.94 7.37 -13.56
C ARG A 91 11.11 7.93 -14.40
N GLY A 92 11.25 7.50 -15.65
CA GLY A 92 12.29 7.97 -16.56
C GLY A 92 13.64 7.29 -16.34
N VAL A 93 13.71 6.16 -15.63
CA VAL A 93 14.94 5.37 -15.49
C VAL A 93 15.30 4.77 -16.87
N SER A 94 16.55 4.93 -17.30
CA SER A 94 17.00 4.41 -18.59
C SER A 94 17.01 2.88 -18.62
N LYS A 95 16.86 2.32 -19.82
CA LYS A 95 16.90 0.87 -20.01
C LYS A 95 18.24 0.27 -19.60
N ASP A 96 19.33 0.97 -19.82
CA ASP A 96 20.68 0.50 -19.48
C ASP A 96 20.83 0.32 -17.96
N VAL A 97 20.33 1.27 -17.16
CA VAL A 97 20.34 1.17 -15.69
C VAL A 97 19.45 0.02 -15.19
N ILE A 98 18.30 -0.22 -15.85
CA ILE A 98 17.45 -1.36 -15.50
C ILE A 98 18.15 -2.69 -15.82
N GLU A 99 18.84 -2.77 -16.97
CA GLU A 99 19.57 -3.97 -17.39
C GLU A 99 20.77 -4.25 -16.49
N GLU A 100 21.52 -3.22 -16.08
CA GLU A 100 22.63 -3.36 -15.12
C GLU A 100 22.17 -3.92 -13.77
N ASN A 101 20.95 -3.61 -13.34
CA ASN A 101 20.39 -4.03 -12.04
C ASN A 101 19.41 -5.21 -12.16
N LYS A 102 19.33 -5.90 -13.30
CA LYS A 102 18.32 -6.94 -13.55
C LYS A 102 18.34 -8.09 -12.54
N ASP A 103 19.53 -8.52 -12.13
CA ASP A 103 19.68 -9.63 -11.21
C ASP A 103 19.20 -9.25 -9.80
N ASP A 104 19.50 -8.06 -9.35
CA ASP A 104 19.01 -7.52 -8.07
C ASP A 104 17.49 -7.31 -8.11
N ILE A 105 16.97 -6.78 -9.22
CA ILE A 105 15.52 -6.63 -9.43
C ILE A 105 14.84 -8.02 -9.36
N TYR A 106 15.40 -9.01 -10.04
CA TYR A 106 14.84 -10.36 -10.05
C TYR A 106 14.88 -11.01 -8.66
N ASN A 107 16.01 -10.97 -7.97
CA ASN A 107 16.20 -11.57 -6.66
C ASN A 107 15.28 -10.94 -5.62
N ASN A 108 15.19 -9.61 -5.60
CA ASN A 108 14.27 -8.88 -4.71
C ASN A 108 12.80 -9.17 -5.06
N ALA A 109 12.45 -9.22 -6.33
CA ALA A 109 11.12 -9.57 -6.78
C ALA A 109 10.73 -11.00 -6.38
N LYS A 110 11.67 -11.96 -6.48
CA LYS A 110 11.45 -13.35 -6.08
C LYS A 110 11.23 -13.46 -4.57
N ALA A 111 12.10 -12.87 -3.75
CA ALA A 111 11.95 -12.89 -2.31
C ALA A 111 10.60 -12.29 -1.84
N ASN A 112 10.21 -11.15 -2.42
CA ASN A 112 8.92 -10.54 -2.12
C ASN A 112 7.74 -11.38 -2.63
N ALA A 113 7.86 -12.04 -3.79
CA ALA A 113 6.84 -12.92 -4.33
C ALA A 113 6.63 -14.14 -3.43
N GLU A 114 7.70 -14.77 -2.93
CA GLU A 114 7.63 -15.89 -1.98
C GLU A 114 6.87 -15.50 -0.71
N ILE A 115 7.22 -14.36 -0.12
CA ILE A 115 6.53 -13.84 1.08
C ILE A 115 5.04 -13.61 0.79
N ARG A 116 4.71 -12.95 -0.33
CA ARG A 116 3.33 -12.65 -0.71
C ARG A 116 2.52 -13.92 -0.98
N VAL A 117 3.07 -14.87 -1.73
CA VAL A 117 2.42 -16.15 -2.02
C VAL A 117 2.16 -16.90 -0.72
N LYS A 118 3.17 -16.98 0.17
CA LYS A 118 3.02 -17.60 1.48
C LYS A 118 1.91 -16.95 2.30
N ALA A 119 1.89 -15.62 2.40
CA ALA A 119 0.86 -14.88 3.11
C ALA A 119 -0.54 -15.20 2.57
N ASN A 120 -0.72 -15.14 1.24
CA ASN A 120 -2.01 -15.42 0.60
C ASN A 120 -2.50 -16.85 0.90
N TYR A 121 -1.62 -17.85 0.84
CA TYR A 121 -2.00 -19.22 1.21
C TYR A 121 -2.43 -19.35 2.67
N ILE A 122 -1.72 -18.73 3.60
CA ILE A 122 -2.07 -18.75 5.02
C ILE A 122 -3.40 -18.04 5.25
N LEU A 123 -3.58 -16.85 4.68
CA LEU A 123 -4.82 -16.08 4.83
C LEU A 123 -6.02 -16.81 4.20
N ALA A 124 -5.85 -17.44 3.04
CA ALA A 124 -6.89 -18.25 2.42
C ALA A 124 -7.32 -19.44 3.30
N GLN A 125 -6.35 -20.12 3.95
CA GLN A 125 -6.66 -21.20 4.87
C GLN A 125 -7.38 -20.73 6.14
N ILE A 126 -7.06 -19.53 6.63
CA ILE A 126 -7.79 -18.92 7.76
C ILE A 126 -9.20 -18.56 7.32
N ALA A 127 -9.37 -17.96 6.12
CA ALA A 127 -10.68 -17.62 5.59
C ALA A 127 -11.59 -18.85 5.47
N GLU A 128 -11.06 -19.96 5.00
CA GLU A 128 -11.79 -21.22 4.90
C GLU A 128 -12.21 -21.75 6.27
N LYS A 129 -11.32 -21.75 7.26
CA LYS A 129 -11.60 -22.24 8.62
C LYS A 129 -12.60 -21.36 9.39
N GLU A 130 -12.56 -20.06 9.18
CA GLU A 130 -13.42 -19.09 9.85
C GLU A 130 -14.69 -18.77 9.01
N ASP A 131 -14.93 -19.49 7.90
CA ASP A 131 -16.05 -19.30 6.96
C ASP A 131 -16.19 -17.85 6.44
N ILE A 132 -15.06 -17.18 6.24
CA ILE A 132 -15.02 -15.81 5.71
C ILE A 132 -15.19 -15.85 4.21
N LYS A 133 -16.21 -15.15 3.71
CA LYS A 133 -16.55 -15.09 2.27
C LYS A 133 -16.66 -13.66 1.82
N VAL A 134 -16.41 -13.44 0.54
CA VAL A 134 -16.61 -12.16 -0.13
C VAL A 134 -17.99 -12.16 -0.77
N SER A 135 -18.81 -11.20 -0.41
CA SER A 135 -20.14 -11.01 -1.01
C SER A 135 -20.05 -10.26 -2.32
N GLU A 136 -21.05 -10.44 -3.19
CA GLU A 136 -21.17 -9.69 -4.44
C GLU A 136 -21.24 -8.16 -4.20
N GLN A 137 -21.83 -7.74 -3.08
CA GLN A 137 -21.91 -6.33 -2.72
C GLN A 137 -20.54 -5.73 -2.38
N GLU A 138 -19.69 -6.45 -1.63
CA GLU A 138 -18.33 -6.04 -1.32
C GLU A 138 -17.49 -5.93 -2.58
N LEU A 139 -17.59 -6.94 -3.45
CA LEU A 139 -16.90 -6.93 -4.74
C LEU A 139 -17.34 -5.76 -5.62
N SER A 140 -18.65 -5.55 -5.76
CA SER A 140 -19.19 -4.44 -6.55
C SER A 140 -18.78 -3.08 -6.01
N ARG A 141 -18.72 -2.92 -4.67
CA ARG A 141 -18.25 -1.69 -4.02
C ARG A 141 -16.78 -1.42 -4.31
N GLN A 142 -15.94 -2.44 -4.24
CA GLN A 142 -14.50 -2.33 -4.52
C GLN A 142 -14.26 -1.98 -5.99
N VAL A 143 -14.94 -2.64 -6.91
CA VAL A 143 -14.89 -2.33 -8.36
C VAL A 143 -15.35 -0.89 -8.64
N ALA A 144 -16.40 -0.42 -7.97
CA ALA A 144 -16.86 0.96 -8.11
C ALA A 144 -15.84 1.98 -7.57
N ALA A 145 -15.17 1.69 -6.46
CA ALA A 145 -14.09 2.52 -5.92
C ALA A 145 -12.89 2.61 -6.89
N MET A 146 -12.46 1.47 -7.45
CA MET A 146 -11.41 1.44 -8.48
C MET A 146 -11.78 2.24 -9.73
N ALA A 147 -13.03 2.10 -10.18
CA ALA A 147 -13.55 2.84 -11.34
C ALA A 147 -13.55 4.37 -11.09
N MET A 148 -13.93 4.79 -9.90
CA MET A 148 -13.91 6.19 -9.48
C MET A 148 -12.49 6.76 -9.47
N GLN A 149 -11.52 6.00 -8.95
CA GLN A 149 -10.11 6.39 -8.92
C GLN A 149 -9.54 6.56 -10.33
N GLN A 150 -9.92 5.66 -11.28
CA GLN A 150 -9.50 5.72 -12.68
C GLN A 150 -10.38 6.63 -13.56
N LYS A 151 -11.40 7.27 -12.97
CA LYS A 151 -12.36 8.15 -13.67
C LYS A 151 -13.08 7.47 -14.84
N ILE A 152 -13.40 6.18 -14.70
CA ILE A 152 -14.17 5.40 -15.69
C ILE A 152 -15.48 4.90 -15.08
N LYS A 153 -16.40 4.42 -15.92
CA LYS A 153 -17.67 3.87 -15.44
C LYS A 153 -17.44 2.52 -14.72
N PRO A 154 -18.14 2.24 -13.60
CA PRO A 154 -18.01 0.96 -12.88
C PRO A 154 -18.23 -0.28 -13.77
N GLN A 155 -19.19 -0.22 -14.68
CA GLN A 155 -19.43 -1.32 -15.61
C GLN A 155 -18.21 -1.61 -16.50
N LYS A 156 -17.58 -0.56 -17.04
CA LYS A 156 -16.37 -0.71 -17.87
C LYS A 156 -15.21 -1.30 -17.07
N MET A 157 -15.06 -0.90 -15.81
CA MET A 157 -14.05 -1.48 -14.91
C MET A 157 -14.33 -2.97 -14.68
N ALA A 158 -15.59 -3.34 -14.38
CA ALA A 158 -15.98 -4.72 -14.16
C ALA A 158 -15.71 -5.59 -15.40
N ASP A 159 -16.02 -5.08 -16.60
CA ASP A 159 -15.80 -5.80 -17.86
C ASP A 159 -14.29 -6.01 -18.11
N GLN A 160 -13.47 -4.99 -17.91
CA GLN A 160 -12.00 -5.07 -18.00
C GLN A 160 -11.41 -6.09 -17.01
N LEU A 161 -11.87 -6.07 -15.75
CA LEU A 161 -11.41 -7.02 -14.73
C LEU A 161 -11.83 -8.46 -15.04
N LYS A 162 -12.99 -8.67 -15.66
CA LYS A 162 -13.42 -10.00 -16.11
C LYS A 162 -12.60 -10.51 -17.29
N GLU A 163 -12.31 -9.65 -18.27
CA GLU A 163 -11.55 -10.02 -19.47
C GLU A 163 -10.10 -10.40 -19.14
N ASN A 164 -9.45 -9.72 -18.21
CA ASN A 164 -8.07 -9.97 -17.84
C ASN A 164 -7.89 -10.88 -16.62
N GLY A 165 -8.98 -11.39 -16.03
CA GLY A 165 -8.96 -12.23 -14.83
C GLY A 165 -8.74 -11.49 -13.52
N GLY A 166 -8.58 -10.16 -13.54
CA GLY A 166 -8.32 -9.33 -12.35
C GLY A 166 -9.44 -9.34 -11.32
N ILE A 167 -10.63 -9.80 -11.70
CA ILE A 167 -11.76 -9.92 -10.76
C ILE A 167 -11.44 -10.87 -9.59
N TYR A 168 -10.66 -11.93 -9.85
CA TYR A 168 -10.22 -12.87 -8.81
C TYR A 168 -9.19 -12.23 -7.88
N GLU A 169 -8.31 -11.38 -8.40
CA GLU A 169 -7.34 -10.64 -7.60
C GLU A 169 -8.05 -9.66 -6.65
N VAL A 170 -9.04 -8.93 -7.15
CA VAL A 170 -9.86 -8.03 -6.31
C VAL A 170 -10.61 -8.83 -5.23
N GLN A 171 -11.14 -10.01 -5.57
CA GLN A 171 -11.81 -10.87 -4.60
C GLN A 171 -10.85 -11.37 -3.52
N GLU A 172 -9.63 -11.77 -3.90
CA GLU A 172 -8.58 -12.19 -3.00
C GLU A 172 -8.13 -11.04 -2.07
N GLU A 173 -7.97 -9.82 -2.60
CA GLU A 173 -7.65 -8.63 -1.80
C GLU A 173 -8.72 -8.34 -0.73
N ILE A 174 -10.00 -8.42 -1.09
CA ILE A 174 -11.09 -8.24 -0.13
C ILE A 174 -11.07 -9.35 0.93
N LEU A 175 -10.87 -10.60 0.51
CA LEU A 175 -10.79 -11.73 1.43
C LEU A 175 -9.65 -11.56 2.43
N ASN A 176 -8.44 -11.23 1.93
CA ASN A 176 -7.27 -11.00 2.75
C ASN A 176 -7.49 -9.85 3.75
N ALA A 177 -8.11 -8.75 3.31
CA ALA A 177 -8.43 -7.63 4.18
C ALA A 177 -9.38 -8.05 5.32
N LYS A 178 -10.42 -8.83 5.04
CA LYS A 178 -11.36 -9.35 6.05
C LYS A 178 -10.69 -10.29 7.05
N VAL A 179 -9.78 -11.14 6.58
CA VAL A 179 -9.00 -12.02 7.48
C VAL A 179 -8.07 -11.20 8.37
N ILE A 180 -7.41 -10.20 7.82
CA ILE A 180 -6.53 -9.31 8.60
C ILE A 180 -7.35 -8.51 9.62
N ASP A 181 -8.56 -8.05 9.30
CA ASP A 181 -9.47 -7.39 10.25
C ASP A 181 -9.81 -8.33 11.41
N LEU A 182 -10.12 -9.60 11.13
CA LEU A 182 -10.36 -10.62 12.16
C LEU A 182 -9.12 -10.86 13.04
N LEU A 183 -7.94 -10.92 12.43
CA LEU A 183 -6.68 -11.10 13.17
C LEU A 183 -6.38 -9.91 14.08
N GLU A 184 -6.60 -8.69 13.59
CA GLU A 184 -6.47 -7.45 14.36
C GLU A 184 -7.42 -7.45 15.58
N GLU A 185 -8.68 -7.86 15.39
CA GLU A 185 -9.69 -7.95 16.46
C GLU A 185 -9.31 -8.98 17.53
N LYS A 186 -8.77 -10.13 17.12
CA LYS A 186 -8.38 -11.21 18.04
C LYS A 186 -6.97 -11.03 18.61
N ALA A 187 -6.17 -10.09 18.11
CA ALA A 187 -4.79 -9.89 18.54
C ALA A 187 -4.72 -9.23 19.93
N LYS A 188 -3.76 -9.68 20.74
CA LYS A 188 -3.39 -8.99 21.97
C LYS A 188 -2.37 -7.90 21.64
N ILE A 189 -2.86 -6.67 21.53
CA ILE A 189 -2.04 -5.50 21.22
C ILE A 189 -1.47 -4.92 22.53
N THR A 190 -0.18 -4.58 22.53
CA THR A 190 0.49 -3.89 23.62
C THR A 190 1.16 -2.64 23.06
N GLU A 191 0.74 -1.48 23.55
CA GLU A 191 1.38 -0.22 23.20
C GLU A 191 2.70 -0.07 23.95
N ILE A 192 3.72 0.36 23.24
CA ILE A 192 5.03 0.70 23.80
C ILE A 192 5.35 2.15 23.46
N ALA A 193 5.95 2.87 24.44
CA ALA A 193 6.37 4.24 24.20
C ALA A 193 7.42 4.28 23.07
N PRO A 194 7.39 5.29 22.20
CA PRO A 194 8.42 5.49 21.18
C PRO A 194 9.78 5.65 21.85
N LYS A 195 10.80 5.04 21.23
CA LYS A 195 12.21 5.17 21.68
C LYS A 195 12.81 6.46 21.20
#